data_12062ed2901fee3d99cb55879a8b4698
#
_entry.id   12062ed2901fee3d99cb55879a8b4698
#
_cell.length_a   1.000
_cell.length_b   1.000
_cell.length_c   1.000
_cell.angle_alpha   90.00
_cell.angle_beta   90.00
_cell.angle_gamma   90.00
#
_symmetry.space_group_name_H-M   'P 1'
#
loop_
_entity.id
_entity.type
_entity.pdbx_description
1 polymer ?
#
loop_
_entity_poly.entity_id
_entity_poly.type
_entity_poly.pdbx_seq_one_letter_code
_entity_poly.pdbx_strand_id
1 'polypeptide(L)'
;MMKRFLMLYAFLLTAFTLLAHNNRVAGIDMVSYPGGKCMMYRLYLKDKDLDHNPYSVNRPEEFLSARSIERRKRQGLPIDLTDLPLAPAYEKAVTDAGIEIVGKSKWNNTLLIRIHKEKELRKLEGLDFISKMMKVFAAPDSVSQRMRSGVRRELNEWGNGAGFYGAADAQLKAMNGKRLHESNHLGKGKMIAVFDGGFMNVDKIPALHDIKLAGVKDFVVPQSKNIFSEMEHGTMVLSTMAANAPNFYVGVAPEAEYLLIRCEDERTESLAEEDYWASAAEYADSCGVDIINSSLGYHGFDDAATNHHYYEQDGKTALISQTASMCADKGIVCVNSAGNDGMGAWKKINFPADAKDILTVGSINEQGTNAAFSAVGPTADGRIKPDVMAYGSPTCVITGRGSIINDNGTSFSSPLIAGMVACLWQALPHKTAKQIIKLVRLAGNNQQHPDNVFGYGVPDFWKAYQTGKAIK
;
A
#
# COMPACT_ATOMS: atom_id res chain seq x y z
N MET A 1 -61.12 -1.58 14.76
CA MET A 1 -59.76 -1.02 14.89
C MET A 1 -58.70 -1.87 14.19
N MET A 2 -58.80 -3.19 14.15
CA MET A 2 -57.79 -4.10 13.55
C MET A 2 -57.57 -3.97 12.02
N LYS A 3 -58.63 -3.63 11.27
CA LYS A 3 -58.52 -3.49 9.78
C LYS A 3 -57.77 -2.20 9.32
N ARG A 4 -57.70 -1.16 10.14
CA ARG A 4 -56.96 0.07 9.79
C ARG A 4 -55.44 -0.07 10.06
N PHE A 5 -55.02 -0.93 10.98
CA PHE A 5 -53.61 -1.20 11.27
C PHE A 5 -52.97 -2.08 10.18
N LEU A 6 -53.72 -3.02 9.59
CA LEU A 6 -53.19 -3.86 8.49
C LEU A 6 -52.96 -3.06 7.18
N MET A 7 -53.80 -2.04 6.92
CA MET A 7 -53.59 -1.18 5.73
C MET A 7 -52.38 -0.24 5.87
N LEU A 8 -52.09 0.23 7.08
CA LEU A 8 -50.86 1.05 7.30
C LEU A 8 -49.58 0.23 7.19
N TYR A 9 -49.59 -1.04 7.60
CA TYR A 9 -48.44 -1.92 7.50
C TYR A 9 -48.19 -2.35 6.04
N ALA A 10 -49.24 -2.57 5.24
CA ALA A 10 -49.14 -2.86 3.82
C ALA A 10 -48.61 -1.64 3.02
N PHE A 11 -48.97 -0.42 3.40
CA PHE A 11 -48.45 0.80 2.76
C PHE A 11 -47.01 1.10 3.12
N LEU A 12 -46.56 0.77 4.36
CA LEU A 12 -45.17 0.89 4.77
C LEU A 12 -44.26 -0.15 4.09
N LEU A 13 -44.75 -1.41 3.91
CA LEU A 13 -43.98 -2.43 3.18
C LEU A 13 -43.84 -2.13 1.68
N THR A 14 -44.90 -1.58 1.05
CA THR A 14 -44.83 -1.19 -0.35
C THR A 14 -43.99 0.08 -0.57
N ALA A 15 -43.95 1.01 0.40
CA ALA A 15 -43.07 2.17 0.33
C ALA A 15 -41.58 1.78 0.54
N PHE A 16 -41.27 0.80 1.37
CA PHE A 16 -39.92 0.29 1.53
C PHE A 16 -39.44 -0.51 0.30
N THR A 17 -40.30 -1.27 -0.34
CA THR A 17 -39.96 -1.99 -1.58
C THR A 17 -39.83 -1.06 -2.77
N LEU A 18 -40.57 0.06 -2.84
CA LEU A 18 -40.41 1.08 -3.88
C LEU A 18 -39.18 1.98 -3.67
N LEU A 19 -38.76 2.22 -2.42
CA LEU A 19 -37.50 2.93 -2.10
C LEU A 19 -36.25 2.07 -2.35
N ALA A 20 -36.36 0.74 -2.20
CA ALA A 20 -35.25 -0.18 -2.53
C ALA A 20 -35.09 -0.37 -4.04
N HIS A 21 -36.09 -0.02 -4.87
CA HIS A 21 -36.02 -0.18 -6.33
C HIS A 21 -35.61 1.08 -7.10
N ASN A 22 -35.47 2.24 -6.44
CA ASN A 22 -35.14 3.52 -7.09
C ASN A 22 -33.76 4.09 -6.73
N ASN A 23 -32.92 3.38 -5.99
CA ASN A 23 -31.49 3.69 -5.93
C ASN A 23 -30.73 2.97 -7.06
N ARG A 24 -31.18 3.17 -8.30
CA ARG A 24 -30.24 3.12 -9.42
C ARG A 24 -29.35 4.35 -9.27
N VAL A 25 -28.15 4.14 -8.69
CA VAL A 25 -27.04 5.07 -8.87
C VAL A 25 -26.87 5.21 -10.38
N ALA A 26 -27.23 6.36 -10.91
CA ALA A 26 -27.19 6.61 -12.36
C ALA A 26 -25.76 6.34 -12.87
N GLY A 27 -25.60 5.41 -13.81
CA GLY A 27 -24.50 5.43 -14.76
C GLY A 27 -23.26 4.61 -14.40
N ILE A 28 -23.39 3.47 -13.71
CA ILE A 28 -22.29 2.48 -13.72
C ILE A 28 -22.61 1.43 -14.77
N ASP A 29 -22.01 1.54 -15.95
CA ASP A 29 -22.12 0.52 -16.96
C ASP A 29 -21.30 -0.71 -16.56
N MET A 30 -21.89 -1.91 -16.67
CA MET A 30 -21.17 -3.16 -16.49
C MET A 30 -20.51 -3.55 -17.81
N VAL A 31 -19.23 -3.85 -17.76
CA VAL A 31 -18.44 -4.28 -18.92
C VAL A 31 -17.78 -5.63 -18.63
N SER A 32 -17.45 -6.37 -19.68
CA SER A 32 -16.66 -7.58 -19.53
C SER A 32 -15.31 -7.27 -18.87
N TYR A 33 -14.82 -8.18 -18.03
CA TYR A 33 -13.50 -8.01 -17.41
C TYR A 33 -12.44 -7.82 -18.50
N PRO A 34 -11.58 -6.79 -18.40
CA PRO A 34 -10.51 -6.55 -19.36
C PRO A 34 -9.55 -7.74 -19.43
N GLY A 35 -9.36 -8.31 -20.62
CA GLY A 35 -8.59 -9.56 -20.78
C GLY A 35 -9.45 -10.82 -20.90
N GLY A 36 -10.79 -10.68 -20.75
CA GLY A 36 -11.75 -11.78 -20.90
C GLY A 36 -11.72 -12.80 -19.77
N LYS A 37 -12.38 -13.94 -19.97
CA LYS A 37 -12.39 -15.03 -19.00
C LYS A 37 -11.01 -15.64 -18.86
N CYS A 38 -10.44 -15.54 -17.66
CA CYS A 38 -9.15 -16.13 -17.33
C CYS A 38 -9.12 -16.55 -15.84
N MET A 39 -8.15 -17.36 -15.51
CA MET A 39 -7.79 -17.72 -14.13
C MET A 39 -6.31 -17.47 -13.93
N MET A 40 -5.92 -17.09 -12.71
CA MET A 40 -4.51 -17.00 -12.35
C MET A 40 -4.18 -17.99 -11.26
N TYR A 41 -2.99 -18.56 -11.39
CA TYR A 41 -2.44 -19.50 -10.42
C TYR A 41 -1.07 -19.03 -9.97
N ARG A 42 -0.82 -19.10 -8.66
CA ARG A 42 0.51 -18.96 -8.07
C ARG A 42 1.20 -20.31 -8.09
N LEU A 43 2.33 -20.40 -8.77
CA LEU A 43 3.22 -21.54 -8.74
C LEU A 43 4.30 -21.30 -7.69
N TYR A 44 4.48 -22.21 -6.76
CA TYR A 44 5.57 -22.22 -5.80
C TYR A 44 6.70 -23.08 -6.37
N LEU A 45 7.89 -22.50 -6.49
CA LEU A 45 9.07 -23.19 -6.99
C LEU A 45 9.83 -23.83 -5.82
N LYS A 46 10.46 -24.98 -6.05
CA LYS A 46 11.24 -25.70 -5.02
C LYS A 46 12.49 -24.94 -4.61
N ASP A 47 13.17 -24.34 -5.61
CA ASP A 47 14.45 -23.66 -5.44
C ASP A 47 14.67 -22.61 -6.55
N LYS A 48 15.91 -22.16 -6.71
CA LYS A 48 16.34 -21.22 -7.75
C LYS A 48 17.37 -21.84 -8.72
N ASP A 49 17.49 -23.16 -8.73
CA ASP A 49 18.46 -23.91 -9.57
C ASP A 49 19.86 -23.30 -9.48
N LEU A 50 20.41 -23.23 -8.29
CA LEU A 50 21.67 -22.51 -8.03
C LEU A 50 22.84 -23.02 -8.87
N ASP A 51 22.83 -24.29 -9.30
CA ASP A 51 23.86 -24.88 -10.13
C ASP A 51 23.85 -24.37 -11.57
N HIS A 52 22.68 -23.95 -12.09
CA HIS A 52 22.51 -23.45 -13.45
C HIS A 52 21.97 -22.03 -13.53
N ASN A 53 21.71 -21.37 -12.40
CA ASN A 53 21.27 -19.98 -12.38
C ASN A 53 22.43 -19.08 -12.82
N PRO A 54 22.26 -18.26 -13.88
CA PRO A 54 23.33 -17.39 -14.35
C PRO A 54 23.66 -16.25 -13.39
N TYR A 55 22.73 -15.90 -12.48
CA TYR A 55 22.91 -14.82 -11.52
C TYR A 55 23.67 -15.30 -10.28
N SER A 56 24.42 -14.39 -9.65
CA SER A 56 25.19 -14.67 -8.44
C SER A 56 25.05 -13.51 -7.45
N VAL A 57 24.98 -13.83 -6.15
CA VAL A 57 25.01 -12.82 -5.08
C VAL A 57 26.33 -12.00 -5.09
N ASN A 58 27.37 -12.50 -5.73
CA ASN A 58 28.64 -11.80 -5.91
C ASN A 58 28.65 -10.80 -7.06
N ARG A 59 27.56 -10.76 -7.86
CA ARG A 59 27.36 -9.83 -8.99
C ARG A 59 26.00 -9.16 -8.88
N PRO A 60 25.70 -8.46 -7.78
CA PRO A 60 24.38 -7.89 -7.51
C PRO A 60 23.96 -6.81 -8.50
N GLU A 61 24.92 -6.16 -9.19
CA GLU A 61 24.69 -5.15 -10.22
C GLU A 61 23.91 -5.68 -11.43
N GLU A 62 23.81 -6.99 -11.60
CA GLU A 62 23.03 -7.63 -12.67
C GLU A 62 21.51 -7.59 -12.40
N PHE A 63 21.09 -7.38 -11.11
CA PHE A 63 19.68 -7.42 -10.73
C PHE A 63 19.26 -6.37 -9.68
N LEU A 64 20.19 -5.60 -9.16
CA LEU A 64 19.95 -4.48 -8.25
C LEU A 64 20.59 -3.19 -8.79
N SER A 65 19.91 -2.06 -8.63
CA SER A 65 20.51 -0.76 -8.97
C SER A 65 21.68 -0.41 -8.03
N ALA A 66 22.56 0.47 -8.48
CA ALA A 66 23.63 1.00 -7.64
C ALA A 66 23.10 1.61 -6.33
N ARG A 67 21.92 2.27 -6.37
CA ARG A 67 21.26 2.84 -5.20
C ARG A 67 20.82 1.76 -4.20
N SER A 68 20.28 0.63 -4.69
CA SER A 68 19.90 -0.51 -3.85
C SER A 68 21.12 -1.13 -3.16
N ILE A 69 22.18 -1.37 -3.92
CA ILE A 69 23.45 -1.91 -3.39
C ILE A 69 24.02 -0.97 -2.33
N GLU A 70 24.09 0.33 -2.57
CA GLU A 70 24.60 1.32 -1.64
C GLU A 70 23.72 1.43 -0.38
N ARG A 71 22.39 1.33 -0.51
CA ARG A 71 21.46 1.29 0.64
C ARG A 71 21.78 0.10 1.55
N ARG A 72 21.98 -1.11 0.98
CA ARG A 72 22.37 -2.31 1.74
C ARG A 72 23.70 -2.12 2.43
N LYS A 73 24.72 -1.68 1.69
CA LYS A 73 26.06 -1.45 2.18
C LYS A 73 26.08 -0.45 3.36
N ARG A 74 25.39 0.68 3.22
CA ARG A 74 25.30 1.71 4.27
C ARG A 74 24.67 1.18 5.57
N GLN A 75 23.77 0.21 5.47
CA GLN A 75 23.09 -0.41 6.60
C GLN A 75 23.76 -1.70 7.09
N GLY A 76 24.85 -2.14 6.47
CA GLY A 76 25.54 -3.38 6.82
C GLY A 76 24.71 -4.64 6.52
N LEU A 77 23.82 -4.59 5.54
CA LEU A 77 22.94 -5.69 5.17
C LEU A 77 23.54 -6.53 4.03
N PRO A 78 23.49 -7.86 4.10
CA PRO A 78 23.97 -8.73 3.03
C PRO A 78 23.04 -8.69 1.82
N ILE A 79 23.58 -9.08 0.68
CA ILE A 79 22.82 -9.55 -0.49
C ILE A 79 22.86 -11.07 -0.39
N ASP A 80 21.69 -11.71 -0.34
CA ASP A 80 21.54 -13.12 -0.06
C ASP A 80 20.78 -13.87 -1.17
N LEU A 81 20.55 -15.17 -0.98
CA LEU A 81 19.88 -16.01 -1.98
C LEU A 81 18.45 -15.60 -2.29
N THR A 82 17.77 -14.89 -1.38
CA THR A 82 16.42 -14.39 -1.67
C THR A 82 16.44 -13.26 -2.70
N ASP A 83 17.57 -12.55 -2.82
CA ASP A 83 17.74 -11.45 -3.78
C ASP A 83 17.97 -11.94 -5.23
N LEU A 84 18.46 -13.19 -5.39
CA LEU A 84 18.70 -13.74 -6.72
C LEU A 84 17.38 -13.81 -7.51
N PRO A 85 17.39 -13.43 -8.79
CA PRO A 85 16.30 -13.71 -9.71
C PRO A 85 15.93 -15.21 -9.72
N LEU A 86 14.70 -15.51 -10.08
CA LEU A 86 14.28 -16.88 -10.36
C LEU A 86 15.15 -17.48 -11.49
N ALA A 87 15.29 -18.80 -11.51
CA ALA A 87 16.03 -19.48 -12.56
C ALA A 87 15.39 -19.24 -13.93
N PRO A 88 16.08 -18.62 -14.90
CA PRO A 88 15.52 -18.37 -16.23
C PRO A 88 15.08 -19.66 -16.94
N ALA A 89 15.72 -20.80 -16.64
CA ALA A 89 15.31 -22.10 -17.16
C ALA A 89 13.90 -22.51 -16.73
N TYR A 90 13.50 -22.17 -15.49
CA TYR A 90 12.15 -22.44 -14.99
C TYR A 90 11.10 -21.55 -15.64
N GLU A 91 11.41 -20.24 -15.77
CA GLU A 91 10.54 -19.31 -16.48
C GLU A 91 10.38 -19.76 -17.96
N LYS A 92 11.47 -20.16 -18.61
CA LYS A 92 11.45 -20.66 -19.98
C LYS A 92 10.62 -21.95 -20.12
N ALA A 93 10.77 -22.90 -19.22
CA ALA A 93 10.01 -24.16 -19.27
C ALA A 93 8.49 -23.91 -19.16
N VAL A 94 8.05 -22.98 -18.31
CA VAL A 94 6.64 -22.60 -18.18
C VAL A 94 6.15 -21.91 -19.48
N THR A 95 6.93 -21.02 -20.06
CA THR A 95 6.56 -20.33 -21.31
C THR A 95 6.60 -21.24 -22.52
N ASP A 96 7.56 -22.17 -22.61
CA ASP A 96 7.63 -23.19 -23.67
C ASP A 96 6.43 -24.17 -23.62
N ALA A 97 5.86 -24.39 -22.44
CA ALA A 97 4.59 -25.11 -22.28
C ALA A 97 3.37 -24.30 -22.78
N GLY A 98 3.58 -23.08 -23.28
CA GLY A 98 2.53 -22.19 -23.78
C GLY A 98 1.65 -21.62 -22.67
N ILE A 99 2.23 -21.35 -21.50
CA ILE A 99 1.58 -20.71 -20.34
C ILE A 99 2.15 -19.29 -20.17
N GLU A 100 1.26 -18.32 -20.02
CA GLU A 100 1.62 -16.91 -19.81
C GLU A 100 2.05 -16.69 -18.35
N ILE A 101 3.25 -16.12 -18.15
CA ILE A 101 3.69 -15.61 -16.85
C ILE A 101 3.31 -14.14 -16.76
N VAL A 102 2.53 -13.76 -15.75
CA VAL A 102 2.04 -12.39 -15.55
C VAL A 102 2.67 -11.70 -14.32
N GLY A 103 3.33 -12.44 -13.45
CA GLY A 103 4.04 -11.92 -12.29
C GLY A 103 5.07 -12.90 -11.77
N LYS A 104 6.01 -12.41 -10.97
CA LYS A 104 7.04 -13.23 -10.34
C LYS A 104 7.55 -12.60 -9.06
N SER A 105 7.88 -13.44 -8.09
CA SER A 105 8.49 -13.04 -6.84
C SER A 105 9.76 -13.85 -6.58
N LYS A 106 10.88 -13.16 -6.58
CA LYS A 106 12.19 -13.75 -6.23
C LYS A 106 12.33 -13.97 -4.72
N TRP A 107 11.71 -13.12 -3.89
CA TRP A 107 11.77 -13.27 -2.43
C TRP A 107 10.95 -14.46 -1.95
N ASN A 108 9.80 -14.72 -2.58
CA ASN A 108 8.89 -15.82 -2.22
C ASN A 108 9.07 -17.07 -3.11
N ASN A 109 9.93 -16.99 -4.12
CA ASN A 109 10.19 -18.08 -5.07
C ASN A 109 8.91 -18.56 -5.78
N THR A 110 8.14 -17.62 -6.33
CA THR A 110 6.85 -17.88 -6.99
C THR A 110 6.77 -17.29 -8.39
N LEU A 111 5.95 -17.93 -9.24
CA LEU A 111 5.48 -17.40 -10.52
C LEU A 111 3.96 -17.23 -10.47
N LEU A 112 3.45 -16.11 -10.95
CA LEU A 112 2.03 -15.92 -11.21
C LEU A 112 1.77 -16.17 -12.70
N ILE A 113 0.91 -17.14 -13.00
CA ILE A 113 0.56 -17.52 -14.37
C ILE A 113 -0.91 -17.22 -14.67
N ARG A 114 -1.20 -16.96 -15.96
CA ARG A 114 -2.55 -16.81 -16.48
C ARG A 114 -2.89 -17.95 -17.42
N ILE A 115 -4.10 -18.49 -17.26
CA ILE A 115 -4.68 -19.53 -18.13
C ILE A 115 -6.12 -19.16 -18.48
N HIS A 116 -6.62 -19.67 -19.61
CA HIS A 116 -8.03 -19.48 -20.03
C HIS A 116 -8.89 -20.71 -19.80
N LYS A 117 -8.29 -21.86 -19.66
CA LYS A 117 -8.98 -23.15 -19.40
C LYS A 117 -8.17 -23.96 -18.39
N GLU A 118 -8.83 -24.47 -17.37
CA GLU A 118 -8.17 -25.22 -16.28
C GLU A 118 -7.35 -26.42 -16.77
N LYS A 119 -7.78 -27.06 -17.89
CA LYS A 119 -7.01 -28.14 -18.52
C LYS A 119 -5.60 -27.76 -18.97
N GLU A 120 -5.32 -26.46 -19.09
CA GLU A 120 -3.98 -25.98 -19.48
C GLU A 120 -2.94 -26.23 -18.38
N LEU A 121 -3.36 -26.39 -17.12
CA LEU A 121 -2.47 -26.75 -16.02
C LEU A 121 -1.77 -28.11 -16.24
N ARG A 122 -2.41 -29.02 -17.00
CA ARG A 122 -1.77 -30.31 -17.37
C ARG A 122 -0.48 -30.15 -18.14
N LYS A 123 -0.28 -29.02 -18.83
CA LYS A 123 0.97 -28.74 -19.54
C LYS A 123 2.15 -28.51 -18.59
N LEU A 124 1.87 -28.27 -17.32
CA LEU A 124 2.87 -28.10 -16.26
C LEU A 124 3.18 -29.41 -15.52
N GLU A 125 2.40 -30.48 -15.81
CA GLU A 125 2.67 -31.82 -15.27
C GLU A 125 4.04 -32.30 -15.75
N GLY A 126 4.88 -32.75 -14.82
CA GLY A 126 6.26 -33.17 -15.13
C GLY A 126 7.31 -32.06 -15.01
N LEU A 127 6.94 -30.84 -14.69
CA LEU A 127 7.88 -29.79 -14.30
C LEU A 127 8.22 -29.92 -12.79
N ASP A 128 9.21 -30.77 -12.50
CA ASP A 128 9.54 -31.21 -11.14
C ASP A 128 9.95 -30.08 -10.19
N PHE A 129 10.31 -28.90 -10.72
CA PHE A 129 10.64 -27.73 -9.94
C PHE A 129 9.40 -27.02 -9.36
N ILE A 130 8.19 -27.36 -9.79
CA ILE A 130 6.94 -26.81 -9.21
C ILE A 130 6.57 -27.66 -8.01
N SER A 131 6.56 -27.05 -6.82
CA SER A 131 6.21 -27.76 -5.57
C SER A 131 4.73 -27.69 -5.24
N LYS A 132 4.04 -26.60 -5.63
CA LYS A 132 2.62 -26.37 -5.36
C LYS A 132 2.04 -25.41 -6.39
N MET A 133 0.78 -25.60 -6.74
CA MET A 133 -0.03 -24.65 -7.52
C MET A 133 -1.23 -24.22 -6.70
N MET A 134 -1.56 -22.93 -6.70
CA MET A 134 -2.68 -22.39 -5.95
C MET A 134 -3.44 -21.40 -6.83
N LYS A 135 -4.75 -21.60 -6.98
CA LYS A 135 -5.62 -20.63 -7.67
C LYS A 135 -5.73 -19.37 -6.82
N VAL A 136 -5.48 -18.22 -7.42
CA VAL A 136 -5.48 -16.91 -6.75
C VAL A 136 -6.46 -15.91 -7.37
N PHE A 137 -6.98 -16.22 -8.57
CA PHE A 137 -7.93 -15.36 -9.27
C PHE A 137 -8.79 -16.15 -10.25
N ALA A 138 -10.04 -15.73 -10.40
CA ALA A 138 -10.91 -16.09 -11.52
C ALA A 138 -11.63 -14.82 -12.00
N ALA A 139 -11.49 -14.50 -13.29
CA ALA A 139 -12.11 -13.32 -13.86
C ALA A 139 -13.63 -13.40 -13.74
N PRO A 140 -14.31 -12.38 -13.17
CA PRO A 140 -15.75 -12.31 -13.14
C PRO A 140 -16.32 -12.12 -14.57
N ASP A 141 -17.61 -12.42 -14.74
CA ASP A 141 -18.28 -12.24 -16.04
C ASP A 141 -18.34 -10.77 -16.47
N SER A 142 -18.48 -9.88 -15.50
CA SER A 142 -18.52 -8.43 -15.71
C SER A 142 -18.00 -7.66 -14.50
N VAL A 143 -17.51 -6.46 -14.76
CA VAL A 143 -17.04 -5.51 -13.77
C VAL A 143 -17.67 -4.14 -14.01
N SER A 144 -17.73 -3.31 -12.98
CA SER A 144 -18.19 -1.93 -13.12
C SER A 144 -17.22 -1.10 -13.95
N GLN A 145 -17.71 -0.41 -14.96
CA GLN A 145 -16.92 0.59 -15.67
C GLN A 145 -16.97 1.90 -14.86
N ARG A 146 -15.85 2.30 -14.28
CA ARG A 146 -15.77 3.62 -13.64
C ARG A 146 -15.58 4.70 -14.69
N MET A 147 -16.39 5.77 -14.60
CA MET A 147 -16.26 6.91 -15.49
C MET A 147 -14.99 7.69 -15.17
N ARG A 148 -14.18 7.94 -16.20
CA ARG A 148 -13.04 8.87 -16.12
C ARG A 148 -13.59 10.27 -15.86
N SER A 149 -13.20 10.89 -14.75
CA SER A 149 -13.61 12.26 -14.45
C SER A 149 -12.56 13.25 -14.97
N GLY A 150 -13.02 14.31 -15.64
CA GLY A 150 -12.17 15.40 -16.07
C GLY A 150 -11.59 16.19 -14.88
N VAL A 151 -10.39 16.77 -15.05
CA VAL A 151 -9.78 17.67 -14.07
C VAL A 151 -10.63 18.94 -13.94
N ARG A 152 -11.06 19.30 -12.73
CA ARG A 152 -11.52 20.65 -12.42
C ARG A 152 -10.31 21.56 -12.28
N ARG A 153 -10.25 22.60 -13.09
CA ARG A 153 -9.16 23.59 -13.04
C ARG A 153 -9.27 24.60 -11.89
N GLU A 154 -10.27 24.48 -11.03
CA GLU A 154 -10.56 25.52 -10.04
C GLU A 154 -9.87 25.19 -8.71
N LEU A 155 -8.66 25.70 -8.56
CA LEU A 155 -7.96 25.86 -7.25
C LEU A 155 -8.47 27.10 -6.48
N ASN A 156 -9.56 27.75 -6.92
CA ASN A 156 -9.86 29.13 -6.61
C ASN A 156 -10.60 29.41 -5.29
N GLU A 157 -10.93 28.38 -4.49
CA GLU A 157 -11.73 28.61 -3.27
C GLU A 157 -11.01 28.30 -1.95
N TRP A 158 -9.70 28.11 -2.00
CA TRP A 158 -8.94 27.82 -0.79
C TRP A 158 -8.54 29.09 -0.08
N GLY A 159 -9.15 29.29 1.11
CA GLY A 159 -9.03 30.50 1.90
C GLY A 159 -7.58 30.93 2.12
N ASN A 160 -7.27 32.15 1.74
CA ASN A 160 -6.10 32.88 2.15
C ASN A 160 -6.06 32.93 3.68
N GLY A 161 -5.26 32.10 4.35
CA GLY A 161 -5.19 32.27 5.79
C GLY A 161 -4.47 31.22 6.62
N ALA A 162 -4.10 30.08 6.06
CA ALA A 162 -3.58 28.97 6.85
C ALA A 162 -2.05 28.91 6.99
N GLY A 163 -1.30 29.94 6.57
CA GLY A 163 0.17 29.93 6.58
C GLY A 163 0.77 29.01 5.52
N PHE A 164 2.09 28.78 5.56
CA PHE A 164 2.85 28.09 4.51
C PHE A 164 2.30 26.69 4.14
N TYR A 165 1.81 25.91 5.12
CA TYR A 165 1.32 24.55 4.87
C TYR A 165 -0.13 24.48 4.39
N GLY A 166 -0.86 25.61 4.41
CA GLY A 166 -2.24 25.65 3.97
C GLY A 166 -3.13 24.64 4.69
N ALA A 167 -3.96 23.92 3.95
CA ALA A 167 -4.91 22.96 4.49
C ALA A 167 -4.24 21.73 5.18
N ALA A 168 -2.97 21.45 4.91
CA ALA A 168 -2.22 20.34 5.52
C ALA A 168 -1.62 20.68 6.89
N ASP A 169 -1.77 21.92 7.39
CA ASP A 169 -1.09 22.40 8.59
C ASP A 169 -1.33 21.55 9.84
N ALA A 170 -2.56 21.19 10.09
CA ALA A 170 -2.96 20.46 11.30
C ALA A 170 -2.34 19.04 11.34
N GLN A 171 -2.32 18.33 10.22
CA GLN A 171 -1.81 16.97 10.14
C GLN A 171 -0.28 16.90 10.33
N LEU A 172 0.46 17.90 9.84
CA LEU A 172 1.90 18.01 10.09
C LEU A 172 2.21 18.42 11.53
N LYS A 173 1.42 19.37 12.08
CA LYS A 173 1.56 19.86 13.45
C LYS A 173 1.32 18.74 14.48
N ALA A 174 0.35 17.85 14.25
CA ALA A 174 0.01 16.76 15.17
C ALA A 174 1.19 15.85 15.50
N MET A 175 2.14 15.70 14.56
CA MET A 175 3.34 14.86 14.68
C MET A 175 4.60 15.67 15.01
N ASN A 176 4.45 16.98 15.35
CA ASN A 176 5.56 17.92 15.56
C ASN A 176 6.55 17.98 14.36
N GLY A 177 6.03 17.70 13.15
CA GLY A 177 6.81 17.57 11.92
C GLY A 177 7.38 18.89 11.40
N LYS A 178 6.72 20.03 11.71
CA LYS A 178 7.18 21.36 11.29
C LYS A 178 8.61 21.66 11.69
N ARG A 179 9.04 21.21 12.88
CA ARG A 179 10.41 21.42 13.36
C ARG A 179 11.48 20.75 12.51
N LEU A 180 11.16 19.59 11.90
CA LEU A 180 12.07 18.96 10.93
C LEU A 180 12.15 19.82 9.65
N HIS A 181 11.03 20.33 9.14
CA HIS A 181 11.00 21.20 7.98
C HIS A 181 11.75 22.53 8.23
N GLU A 182 11.52 23.16 9.37
CA GLU A 182 12.25 24.37 9.81
C GLU A 182 13.77 24.12 9.92
N SER A 183 14.17 22.87 10.16
CA SER A 183 15.56 22.42 10.16
C SER A 183 16.04 21.92 8.79
N ASN A 184 15.29 22.23 7.71
CA ASN A 184 15.59 21.88 6.32
C ASN A 184 15.62 20.37 6.04
N HIS A 185 14.75 19.59 6.72
CA HIS A 185 14.55 18.17 6.49
C HIS A 185 13.16 17.90 5.94
N LEU A 186 13.02 17.97 4.60
CA LEU A 186 11.77 17.83 3.85
C LEU A 186 11.71 16.53 3.02
N GLY A 187 12.53 15.54 3.36
CA GLY A 187 12.61 14.25 2.66
C GLY A 187 13.65 14.19 1.54
N LYS A 188 14.45 15.25 1.34
CA LYS A 188 15.45 15.31 0.26
C LYS A 188 16.42 14.13 0.27
N GLY A 189 16.63 13.52 -0.92
CA GLY A 189 17.52 12.38 -1.10
C GLY A 189 16.94 11.04 -0.64
N LYS A 190 15.68 11.02 -0.16
CA LYS A 190 14.94 9.79 0.13
C LYS A 190 13.96 9.48 -0.99
N MET A 191 13.82 8.19 -1.31
CA MET A 191 12.86 7.72 -2.32
C MET A 191 11.75 6.93 -1.62
N ILE A 192 10.50 7.36 -1.86
CA ILE A 192 9.29 6.71 -1.35
C ILE A 192 8.58 6.02 -2.51
N ALA A 193 8.39 4.71 -2.42
CA ALA A 193 7.46 4.02 -3.30
C ALA A 193 6.05 4.12 -2.72
N VAL A 194 5.08 4.48 -3.56
CA VAL A 194 3.66 4.56 -3.20
C VAL A 194 2.93 3.43 -3.93
N PHE A 195 2.37 2.50 -3.16
CA PHE A 195 1.61 1.35 -3.66
C PHE A 195 0.13 1.62 -3.54
N ASP A 196 -0.58 1.56 -4.68
CA ASP A 196 -2.01 1.91 -4.75
C ASP A 196 -2.68 1.32 -6.00
N GLY A 197 -3.99 1.55 -6.16
CA GLY A 197 -4.79 1.11 -7.32
C GLY A 197 -4.65 2.01 -8.55
N GLY A 198 -4.09 3.23 -8.42
CA GLY A 198 -3.92 4.19 -9.51
C GLY A 198 -3.58 5.59 -9.00
N PHE A 199 -3.25 6.49 -9.93
CA PHE A 199 -2.75 7.83 -9.62
C PHE A 199 -3.38 8.86 -10.56
N MET A 200 -4.71 8.92 -10.58
CA MET A 200 -5.49 9.76 -11.50
C MET A 200 -4.99 11.21 -11.54
N ASN A 201 -4.61 11.65 -12.75
CA ASN A 201 -4.24 13.03 -13.06
C ASN A 201 -3.07 13.62 -12.25
N VAL A 202 -2.23 12.83 -11.61
CA VAL A 202 -1.02 13.31 -10.91
C VAL A 202 -0.15 14.17 -11.83
N ASP A 203 -0.08 13.80 -13.10
CA ASP A 203 0.64 14.52 -14.17
C ASP A 203 0.00 15.85 -14.57
N LYS A 204 -1.20 16.19 -14.04
CA LYS A 204 -1.99 17.38 -14.44
C LYS A 204 -2.36 18.28 -13.27
N ILE A 205 -2.28 17.80 -12.04
CA ILE A 205 -2.65 18.56 -10.83
C ILE A 205 -1.53 19.54 -10.49
N PRO A 206 -1.79 20.87 -10.48
CA PRO A 206 -0.72 21.86 -10.27
C PRO A 206 0.08 21.67 -8.99
N ALA A 207 -0.56 21.30 -7.88
CA ALA A 207 0.11 21.05 -6.60
C ALA A 207 1.05 19.82 -6.61
N LEU A 208 0.94 18.96 -7.62
CA LEU A 208 1.74 17.75 -7.82
C LEU A 208 2.67 17.85 -9.05
N HIS A 209 2.65 18.98 -9.78
CA HIS A 209 3.39 19.14 -11.02
C HIS A 209 4.91 19.01 -10.84
N ASP A 210 5.44 19.54 -9.74
CA ASP A 210 6.87 19.61 -9.47
C ASP A 210 7.41 18.46 -8.61
N ILE A 211 6.63 17.37 -8.45
CA ILE A 211 7.09 16.22 -7.71
C ILE A 211 8.30 15.58 -8.40
N LYS A 212 9.26 15.13 -7.61
CA LYS A 212 10.41 14.39 -8.14
C LYS A 212 9.99 12.96 -8.40
N LEU A 213 9.48 12.71 -9.59
CA LEU A 213 9.01 11.39 -10.01
C LEU A 213 10.21 10.54 -10.46
N ALA A 214 10.54 9.51 -9.66
CA ALA A 214 11.59 8.54 -9.97
C ALA A 214 11.15 7.53 -11.04
N GLY A 215 9.86 7.30 -11.19
CA GLY A 215 9.28 6.41 -12.20
C GLY A 215 7.85 6.00 -11.87
N VAL A 216 7.28 5.24 -12.80
CA VAL A 216 5.94 4.64 -12.67
C VAL A 216 6.00 3.17 -13.07
N LYS A 217 5.17 2.33 -12.44
CA LYS A 217 5.06 0.91 -12.79
C LYS A 217 3.63 0.41 -12.56
N ASP A 218 3.14 -0.45 -13.46
CA ASP A 218 1.86 -1.14 -13.34
C ASP A 218 2.12 -2.65 -13.27
N PHE A 219 1.68 -3.30 -12.18
CA PHE A 219 1.75 -4.76 -12.02
C PHE A 219 0.41 -5.44 -12.27
N VAL A 220 -0.68 -4.69 -12.33
CA VAL A 220 -2.03 -5.20 -12.67
C VAL A 220 -2.16 -5.38 -14.17
N VAL A 221 -1.72 -4.36 -14.94
CA VAL A 221 -1.69 -4.36 -16.40
C VAL A 221 -0.28 -4.01 -16.86
N PRO A 222 0.66 -4.99 -16.88
CA PRO A 222 2.10 -4.72 -17.11
C PRO A 222 2.41 -4.01 -18.43
N GLN A 223 1.52 -4.09 -19.42
CA GLN A 223 1.64 -3.41 -20.72
C GLN A 223 1.16 -1.95 -20.66
N SER A 224 0.45 -1.55 -19.60
CA SER A 224 0.01 -0.17 -19.41
C SER A 224 1.21 0.75 -19.21
N LYS A 225 1.19 1.88 -19.89
CA LYS A 225 2.17 2.96 -19.71
C LYS A 225 1.60 4.15 -18.98
N ASN A 226 0.33 4.08 -18.59
CA ASN A 226 -0.38 5.22 -18.02
C ASN A 226 -1.23 4.81 -16.81
N ILE A 227 -0.63 4.93 -15.63
CA ILE A 227 -1.33 4.74 -14.35
C ILE A 227 -2.09 6.01 -13.92
N PHE A 228 -1.95 7.13 -14.66
CA PHE A 228 -2.61 8.41 -14.36
C PHE A 228 -4.05 8.50 -14.88
N SER A 229 -4.55 7.47 -15.52
CA SER A 229 -5.96 7.34 -15.89
C SER A 229 -6.74 6.37 -14.99
N GLU A 230 -6.06 5.74 -14.06
CA GLU A 230 -6.63 4.80 -13.11
C GLU A 230 -7.12 5.55 -11.84
N MET A 231 -7.52 4.84 -10.83
CA MET A 231 -8.06 5.30 -9.56
C MET A 231 -7.47 6.61 -9.00
N GLU A 232 -8.30 7.42 -8.31
CA GLU A 232 -7.83 8.65 -7.66
C GLU A 232 -7.28 8.44 -6.24
N HIS A 233 -7.51 7.26 -5.63
CA HIS A 233 -7.12 7.02 -4.24
C HIS A 233 -5.61 7.23 -4.03
N GLY A 234 -4.74 6.67 -4.89
CA GLY A 234 -3.31 6.89 -4.80
C GLY A 234 -2.88 8.34 -5.04
N THR A 235 -3.67 9.14 -5.78
CA THR A 235 -3.44 10.58 -5.90
C THR A 235 -3.69 11.27 -4.56
N MET A 236 -4.78 10.93 -3.87
CA MET A 236 -5.09 11.46 -2.55
C MET A 236 -4.02 11.07 -1.53
N VAL A 237 -3.60 9.81 -1.52
CA VAL A 237 -2.49 9.30 -0.69
C VAL A 237 -1.20 10.06 -0.97
N LEU A 238 -0.79 10.15 -2.24
CA LEU A 238 0.43 10.86 -2.66
C LEU A 238 0.40 12.34 -2.25
N SER A 239 -0.75 12.99 -2.35
CA SER A 239 -0.90 14.41 -2.04
C SER A 239 -0.48 14.76 -0.61
N THR A 240 -0.77 13.87 0.34
CA THR A 240 -0.43 14.09 1.77
C THR A 240 1.08 14.16 2.01
N MET A 241 1.87 13.54 1.13
CA MET A 241 3.33 13.52 1.20
C MET A 241 3.98 14.55 0.26
N ALA A 242 3.57 14.55 -1.00
CA ALA A 242 4.33 15.11 -2.11
C ALA A 242 3.87 16.50 -2.55
N ALA A 243 2.63 16.89 -2.26
CA ALA A 243 2.10 18.17 -2.75
C ALA A 243 2.97 19.35 -2.27
N ASN A 244 3.20 20.31 -3.16
CA ASN A 244 4.02 21.47 -2.89
C ASN A 244 3.41 22.73 -3.50
N ALA A 245 2.34 23.21 -2.88
CA ALA A 245 1.67 24.47 -3.22
C ALA A 245 1.61 25.36 -1.96
N PRO A 246 2.69 26.13 -1.67
CA PRO A 246 2.76 27.01 -0.49
C PRO A 246 1.54 27.90 -0.33
N ASN A 247 1.06 28.03 0.90
CA ASN A 247 -0.16 28.72 1.32
C ASN A 247 -1.49 28.04 0.92
N PHE A 248 -1.45 26.96 0.14
CA PHE A 248 -2.63 26.16 -0.22
C PHE A 248 -2.55 24.76 0.38
N TYR A 249 -1.51 24.02 0.04
CA TYR A 249 -1.29 22.66 0.54
C TYR A 249 0.18 22.26 0.38
N VAL A 250 0.88 21.98 1.48
CA VAL A 250 2.23 21.43 1.46
C VAL A 250 2.23 20.10 2.21
N GLY A 251 2.55 19.02 1.52
CA GLY A 251 2.66 17.68 2.07
C GLY A 251 3.82 17.51 3.05
N VAL A 252 3.88 16.36 3.70
CA VAL A 252 4.85 16.10 4.78
C VAL A 252 6.26 15.77 4.29
N ALA A 253 6.48 15.50 2.99
CA ALA A 253 7.81 15.23 2.43
C ALA A 253 7.94 15.79 0.99
N PRO A 254 7.75 17.11 0.78
CA PRO A 254 7.64 17.69 -0.56
C PRO A 254 8.95 17.65 -1.36
N GLU A 255 10.09 17.35 -0.75
CA GLU A 255 11.38 17.22 -1.43
C GLU A 255 11.85 15.76 -1.65
N ALA A 256 11.07 14.77 -1.21
CA ALA A 256 11.36 13.36 -1.48
C ALA A 256 11.21 13.01 -2.98
N GLU A 257 11.83 11.92 -3.39
CA GLU A 257 11.61 11.30 -4.70
C GLU A 257 10.48 10.27 -4.59
N TYR A 258 9.65 10.14 -5.62
CA TYR A 258 8.49 9.26 -5.60
C TYR A 258 8.51 8.24 -6.73
N LEU A 259 8.33 6.97 -6.39
CA LEU A 259 8.12 5.86 -7.32
C LEU A 259 6.66 5.41 -7.18
N LEU A 260 5.83 5.63 -8.22
CA LEU A 260 4.41 5.32 -8.17
C LEU A 260 4.16 3.95 -8.76
N ILE A 261 3.55 3.05 -7.99
CA ILE A 261 3.35 1.66 -8.39
C ILE A 261 1.89 1.28 -8.22
N ARG A 262 1.26 0.88 -9.33
CA ARG A 262 -0.05 0.28 -9.30
C ARG A 262 0.08 -1.22 -9.06
N CYS A 263 -0.49 -1.71 -7.95
CA CYS A 263 -0.49 -3.12 -7.56
C CYS A 263 -1.83 -3.59 -6.96
N GLU A 264 -2.91 -2.83 -7.17
CA GLU A 264 -4.28 -3.16 -6.79
C GLU A 264 -5.21 -3.04 -8.00
N ASP A 265 -6.11 -4.00 -8.19
CA ASP A 265 -7.14 -3.99 -9.23
C ASP A 265 -8.52 -3.72 -8.63
N GLU A 266 -8.91 -2.46 -8.51
CA GLU A 266 -10.21 -2.05 -7.97
C GLU A 266 -11.45 -2.70 -8.58
N ARG A 267 -11.28 -3.39 -9.70
CA ARG A 267 -12.39 -4.07 -10.38
C ARG A 267 -12.75 -5.38 -9.71
N THR A 268 -11.81 -5.93 -8.94
CA THR A 268 -11.92 -7.23 -8.26
C THR A 268 -11.10 -7.19 -6.99
N GLU A 269 -11.52 -7.92 -5.97
CA GLU A 269 -10.75 -8.16 -4.76
C GLU A 269 -10.27 -9.61 -4.79
N SER A 270 -8.99 -9.86 -5.04
CA SER A 270 -8.49 -11.21 -5.27
C SER A 270 -7.14 -11.47 -4.63
N LEU A 271 -6.86 -12.75 -4.33
CA LEU A 271 -5.59 -13.16 -3.73
C LEU A 271 -4.38 -12.92 -4.67
N ALA A 272 -4.61 -12.67 -5.98
CA ALA A 272 -3.55 -12.28 -6.92
C ALA A 272 -2.93 -10.91 -6.61
N GLU A 273 -3.63 -10.05 -5.87
CA GLU A 273 -3.11 -8.74 -5.47
C GLU A 273 -1.94 -8.84 -4.50
N GLU A 274 -1.85 -9.94 -3.74
CA GLU A 274 -0.66 -10.26 -2.95
C GLU A 274 0.58 -10.50 -3.84
N ASP A 275 0.39 -11.15 -5.00
CA ASP A 275 1.47 -11.39 -5.97
C ASP A 275 1.89 -10.09 -6.65
N TYR A 276 0.93 -9.20 -6.95
CA TYR A 276 1.24 -7.86 -7.49
C TYR A 276 1.99 -7.03 -6.47
N TRP A 277 1.56 -7.04 -5.21
CA TRP A 277 2.22 -6.33 -4.11
C TRP A 277 3.64 -6.86 -3.86
N ALA A 278 3.84 -8.18 -3.87
CA ALA A 278 5.16 -8.80 -3.74
C ALA A 278 6.10 -8.40 -4.88
N SER A 279 5.61 -8.45 -6.11
CA SER A 279 6.36 -7.99 -7.28
C SER A 279 6.71 -6.50 -7.20
N ALA A 280 5.78 -5.68 -6.68
CA ALA A 280 5.97 -4.24 -6.46
C ALA A 280 7.07 -3.97 -5.41
N ALA A 281 7.06 -4.69 -4.28
CA ALA A 281 8.05 -4.54 -3.22
C ALA A 281 9.47 -4.89 -3.70
N GLU A 282 9.61 -5.97 -4.45
CA GLU A 282 10.88 -6.41 -5.03
C GLU A 282 11.39 -5.46 -6.12
N TYR A 283 10.49 -4.89 -6.92
CA TYR A 283 10.82 -3.85 -7.90
C TYR A 283 11.29 -2.57 -7.19
N ALA A 284 10.56 -2.14 -6.16
CA ALA A 284 10.94 -0.99 -5.35
C ALA A 284 12.31 -1.19 -4.69
N ASP A 285 12.58 -2.39 -4.15
CA ASP A 285 13.91 -2.78 -3.65
C ASP A 285 14.99 -2.65 -4.72
N SER A 286 14.73 -3.21 -5.90
CA SER A 286 15.68 -3.17 -7.02
C SER A 286 15.98 -1.75 -7.50
N CYS A 287 14.99 -0.84 -7.45
CA CYS A 287 15.16 0.58 -7.76
C CYS A 287 15.94 1.36 -6.70
N GLY A 288 16.08 0.81 -5.48
CA GLY A 288 16.79 1.46 -4.38
C GLY A 288 15.90 2.38 -3.53
N VAL A 289 14.61 2.08 -3.42
CA VAL A 289 13.66 2.78 -2.57
C VAL A 289 14.07 2.70 -1.09
N ASP A 290 13.96 3.80 -0.36
CA ASP A 290 14.21 3.83 1.09
C ASP A 290 12.94 3.49 1.89
N ILE A 291 11.76 3.91 1.42
CA ILE A 291 10.49 3.79 2.13
C ILE A 291 9.42 3.28 1.16
N ILE A 292 8.61 2.34 1.61
CA ILE A 292 7.35 1.95 0.95
C ILE A 292 6.20 2.51 1.77
N ASN A 293 5.29 3.27 1.14
CA ASN A 293 3.95 3.53 1.66
C ASN A 293 2.97 2.61 0.94
N SER A 294 2.28 1.77 1.69
CA SER A 294 1.18 0.94 1.21
C SER A 294 -0.10 1.33 1.96
N SER A 295 -1.04 1.92 1.23
CA SER A 295 -2.36 2.26 1.76
C SER A 295 -3.39 1.19 1.41
N LEU A 296 -2.94 -0.07 1.34
CA LEU A 296 -3.69 -1.25 0.94
C LEU A 296 -3.82 -2.23 2.09
N GLY A 297 -4.83 -3.12 2.00
CA GLY A 297 -4.98 -4.16 3.01
C GLY A 297 -6.13 -5.11 2.71
N TYR A 298 -5.90 -6.40 2.88
CA TYR A 298 -6.79 -7.48 2.48
C TYR A 298 -7.15 -8.38 3.67
N HIS A 299 -8.35 -8.97 3.66
CA HIS A 299 -8.75 -10.09 4.51
C HIS A 299 -9.87 -10.91 3.87
N GLY A 300 -10.76 -10.28 3.11
CA GLY A 300 -11.84 -10.92 2.38
C GLY A 300 -11.69 -10.70 0.88
N PHE A 301 -11.99 -11.72 0.10
CA PHE A 301 -11.86 -11.71 -1.36
C PHE A 301 -13.18 -12.08 -2.03
N ASP A 302 -13.31 -11.77 -3.32
CA ASP A 302 -14.48 -12.13 -4.15
C ASP A 302 -14.75 -13.65 -4.13
N ASP A 303 -13.68 -14.45 -4.14
CA ASP A 303 -13.76 -15.90 -3.85
C ASP A 303 -13.56 -16.13 -2.34
N ALA A 304 -14.64 -16.27 -1.60
CA ALA A 304 -14.61 -16.44 -0.16
C ALA A 304 -13.78 -17.67 0.32
N ALA A 305 -13.52 -18.64 -0.57
CA ALA A 305 -12.66 -19.79 -0.25
C ALA A 305 -11.17 -19.39 -0.13
N THR A 306 -10.81 -18.19 -0.58
CA THR A 306 -9.45 -17.64 -0.49
C THR A 306 -9.30 -16.61 0.62
N ASN A 307 -10.36 -16.33 1.39
CA ASN A 307 -10.32 -15.37 2.49
C ASN A 307 -9.26 -15.74 3.51
N HIS A 308 -8.59 -14.72 4.01
CA HIS A 308 -7.70 -14.87 5.15
C HIS A 308 -8.45 -15.09 6.46
N HIS A 309 -7.80 -15.79 7.34
CA HIS A 309 -8.27 -16.05 8.69
C HIS A 309 -7.40 -15.34 9.73
N TYR A 310 -7.98 -14.97 10.86
CA TYR A 310 -7.24 -14.28 11.92
C TYR A 310 -5.97 -15.03 12.38
N TYR A 311 -6.00 -16.35 12.46
CA TYR A 311 -4.83 -17.14 12.87
C TYR A 311 -3.63 -17.04 11.92
N GLU A 312 -3.83 -16.51 10.70
CA GLU A 312 -2.77 -16.28 9.71
C GLU A 312 -2.06 -14.92 9.92
N GLN A 313 -2.56 -14.07 10.85
CA GLN A 313 -1.91 -12.80 11.18
C GLN A 313 -0.66 -13.00 12.04
N ASP A 314 0.38 -13.56 11.45
CA ASP A 314 1.66 -13.90 12.10
C ASP A 314 2.88 -13.28 11.42
N GLY A 315 2.65 -12.48 10.37
CA GLY A 315 3.68 -11.81 9.57
C GLY A 315 4.47 -12.73 8.65
N LYS A 316 3.99 -13.98 8.40
CA LYS A 316 4.70 -14.97 7.58
C LYS A 316 3.80 -15.92 6.80
N THR A 317 2.55 -16.15 7.22
CA THR A 317 1.67 -17.13 6.55
C THR A 317 1.10 -16.58 5.25
N ALA A 318 0.55 -15.37 5.24
CA ALA A 318 0.13 -14.69 4.01
C ALA A 318 1.36 -14.26 3.20
N LEU A 319 1.32 -14.44 1.87
CA LEU A 319 2.43 -14.09 0.98
C LEU A 319 2.80 -12.61 1.12
N ILE A 320 1.80 -11.74 1.16
CA ILE A 320 1.99 -10.29 1.27
C ILE A 320 2.65 -9.92 2.61
N SER A 321 2.25 -10.56 3.72
CA SER A 321 2.82 -10.30 5.05
C SER A 321 4.24 -10.83 5.19
N GLN A 322 4.52 -11.99 4.60
CA GLN A 322 5.88 -12.52 4.50
C GLN A 322 6.78 -11.55 3.75
N THR A 323 6.32 -11.07 2.59
CA THR A 323 7.07 -10.11 1.77
C THR A 323 7.31 -8.79 2.50
N ALA A 324 6.27 -8.23 3.14
CA ALA A 324 6.39 -6.99 3.90
C ALA A 324 7.36 -7.13 5.08
N SER A 325 7.36 -8.29 5.75
CA SER A 325 8.30 -8.58 6.86
C SER A 325 9.76 -8.62 6.41
N MET A 326 10.03 -8.90 5.13
CA MET A 326 11.41 -8.91 4.59
C MET A 326 11.94 -7.50 4.32
N CYS A 327 11.09 -6.49 4.18
CA CYS A 327 11.51 -5.14 3.74
C CYS A 327 12.61 -4.55 4.61
N ALA A 328 12.52 -4.65 5.94
CA ALA A 328 13.50 -4.08 6.86
C ALA A 328 14.87 -4.78 6.77
N ASP A 329 14.90 -6.08 6.47
CA ASP A 329 16.12 -6.85 6.22
C ASP A 329 16.75 -6.50 4.86
N LYS A 330 15.96 -5.93 3.97
CA LYS A 330 16.42 -5.34 2.70
C LYS A 330 16.78 -3.86 2.83
N GLY A 331 16.64 -3.28 4.03
CA GLY A 331 16.97 -1.89 4.33
C GLY A 331 15.91 -0.87 3.97
N ILE A 332 14.65 -1.29 3.89
CA ILE A 332 13.48 -0.48 3.53
C ILE A 332 12.58 -0.34 4.76
N VAL A 333 12.10 0.86 5.03
CA VAL A 333 11.00 1.08 5.98
C VAL A 333 9.68 0.91 5.24
N CYS A 334 8.97 -0.18 5.52
CA CYS A 334 7.59 -0.37 5.04
C CYS A 334 6.62 0.29 6.04
N VAL A 335 5.75 1.16 5.54
CA VAL A 335 4.67 1.82 6.27
C VAL A 335 3.36 1.38 5.63
N ASN A 336 2.48 0.75 6.41
CA ASN A 336 1.21 0.20 5.92
C ASN A 336 0.03 0.69 6.75
N SER A 337 -1.10 0.99 6.11
CA SER A 337 -2.35 1.30 6.80
C SER A 337 -2.86 0.10 7.60
N ALA A 338 -3.49 0.36 8.76
CA ALA A 338 -4.02 -0.71 9.62
C ALA A 338 -5.24 -1.43 9.03
N GLY A 339 -6.00 -0.74 8.18
CA GLY A 339 -7.32 -1.17 7.69
C GLY A 339 -8.46 -0.38 8.29
N ASN A 340 -9.64 -0.47 7.67
CA ASN A 340 -10.82 0.35 8.01
C ASN A 340 -11.99 -0.49 8.54
N ASP A 341 -11.72 -1.71 9.01
CA ASP A 341 -12.73 -2.69 9.44
C ASP A 341 -13.09 -2.61 10.92
N GLY A 342 -12.64 -1.58 11.65
CA GLY A 342 -12.85 -1.45 13.10
C GLY A 342 -14.30 -1.54 13.56
N MET A 343 -15.27 -1.12 12.73
CA MET A 343 -16.71 -1.25 12.98
C MET A 343 -17.31 -2.51 12.36
N GLY A 344 -16.60 -3.20 11.50
CA GLY A 344 -17.04 -4.42 10.81
C GLY A 344 -16.96 -5.67 11.69
N ALA A 345 -17.33 -6.81 11.13
CA ALA A 345 -17.22 -8.10 11.80
C ALA A 345 -15.76 -8.54 12.02
N TRP A 346 -14.87 -8.16 11.10
CA TRP A 346 -13.44 -8.48 11.16
C TRP A 346 -12.73 -7.77 12.31
N LYS A 347 -12.87 -6.46 12.45
CA LYS A 347 -12.29 -5.55 13.48
C LYS A 347 -10.78 -5.52 13.55
N LYS A 348 -10.10 -6.53 13.09
CA LYS A 348 -8.64 -6.70 13.15
C LYS A 348 -7.96 -5.94 12.03
N ILE A 349 -6.67 -5.70 12.21
CA ILE A 349 -5.83 -5.17 11.14
C ILE A 349 -5.91 -6.06 9.91
N ASN A 350 -5.68 -5.47 8.72
CA ASN A 350 -5.67 -6.21 7.46
C ASN A 350 -4.25 -6.68 7.11
N PHE A 351 -4.11 -7.66 6.23
CA PHE A 351 -2.82 -8.06 5.67
C PHE A 351 -2.36 -7.03 4.62
N PRO A 352 -1.08 -6.54 4.65
CA PRO A 352 0.05 -7.02 5.42
C PRO A 352 0.33 -6.22 6.71
N ALA A 353 -0.64 -5.54 7.32
CA ALA A 353 -0.43 -4.76 8.53
C ALA A 353 0.08 -5.60 9.72
N ASP A 354 -0.11 -6.92 9.68
CA ASP A 354 0.42 -7.89 10.65
C ASP A 354 1.91 -8.19 10.48
N ALA A 355 2.54 -7.71 9.40
CA ALA A 355 3.93 -8.00 9.11
C ALA A 355 4.89 -7.52 10.22
N LYS A 356 6.05 -8.19 10.30
CA LYS A 356 7.12 -7.86 11.27
C LYS A 356 7.99 -6.73 10.75
N ASP A 357 8.55 -5.97 11.68
CA ASP A 357 9.51 -4.90 11.35
C ASP A 357 9.02 -3.89 10.31
N ILE A 358 7.71 -3.58 10.34
CA ILE A 358 7.07 -2.50 9.58
C ILE A 358 6.47 -1.46 10.52
N LEU A 359 5.99 -0.34 9.99
CA LEU A 359 5.15 0.61 10.70
C LEU A 359 3.70 0.46 10.24
N THR A 360 2.87 -0.22 11.03
CA THR A 360 1.42 -0.27 10.82
C THR A 360 0.78 0.95 11.44
N VAL A 361 -0.02 1.70 10.67
CA VAL A 361 -0.55 2.99 11.07
C VAL A 361 -2.07 2.95 11.22
N GLY A 362 -2.54 3.20 12.44
CA GLY A 362 -3.94 3.41 12.74
C GLY A 362 -4.35 4.88 12.60
N SER A 363 -5.66 5.13 12.64
CA SER A 363 -6.25 6.46 12.46
C SER A 363 -6.77 7.06 13.75
N ILE A 364 -6.44 8.34 13.99
CA ILE A 364 -7.06 9.18 15.02
C ILE A 364 -7.84 10.34 14.38
N ASN A 365 -8.75 10.91 15.17
CA ASN A 365 -9.42 12.17 14.86
C ASN A 365 -8.66 13.37 15.47
N GLU A 366 -9.19 14.57 15.26
CA GLU A 366 -8.62 15.84 15.78
C GLU A 366 -8.54 15.89 17.29
N GLN A 367 -9.40 15.17 18.01
CA GLN A 367 -9.41 15.08 19.48
C GLN A 367 -8.37 14.05 19.99
N GLY A 368 -7.64 13.38 19.11
CA GLY A 368 -6.66 12.34 19.46
C GLY A 368 -7.29 11.02 19.88
N THR A 369 -8.58 10.81 19.61
CA THR A 369 -9.28 9.54 19.87
C THR A 369 -9.17 8.62 18.66
N ASN A 370 -9.20 7.29 18.88
CA ASN A 370 -9.21 6.32 17.80
C ASN A 370 -10.43 6.55 16.89
N ALA A 371 -10.20 6.62 15.59
CA ALA A 371 -11.28 6.65 14.61
C ALA A 371 -12.02 5.30 14.64
N ALA A 372 -13.35 5.33 14.73
CA ALA A 372 -14.14 4.12 14.92
C ALA A 372 -13.89 3.04 13.86
N PHE A 373 -13.60 3.45 12.63
CA PHE A 373 -13.28 2.54 11.53
C PHE A 373 -11.86 1.95 11.63
N SER A 374 -10.93 2.59 12.36
CA SER A 374 -9.54 2.13 12.40
C SER A 374 -9.43 0.72 12.99
N ALA A 375 -8.90 -0.20 12.21
CA ALA A 375 -8.69 -1.58 12.59
C ALA A 375 -7.66 -1.71 13.73
N VAL A 376 -7.83 -2.73 14.57
CA VAL A 376 -7.08 -2.89 15.81
C VAL A 376 -6.40 -4.28 15.87
N GLY A 377 -5.36 -4.38 16.69
CA GLY A 377 -4.69 -5.63 17.01
C GLY A 377 -5.43 -6.47 18.08
N PRO A 378 -4.72 -7.40 18.74
CA PRO A 378 -3.38 -7.85 18.41
C PRO A 378 -3.32 -8.67 17.12
N THR A 379 -2.10 -8.98 16.66
CA THR A 379 -1.88 -10.07 15.70
C THR A 379 -2.18 -11.43 16.36
N ALA A 380 -2.34 -12.47 15.55
CA ALA A 380 -2.61 -13.82 16.07
C ALA A 380 -1.45 -14.38 16.93
N ASP A 381 -0.21 -13.97 16.63
CA ASP A 381 0.98 -14.31 17.42
C ASP A 381 1.23 -13.32 18.60
N GLY A 382 0.25 -12.46 18.92
CA GLY A 382 0.21 -11.64 20.13
C GLY A 382 1.02 -10.33 20.07
N ARG A 383 1.50 -9.89 18.88
CA ARG A 383 2.19 -8.61 18.75
C ARG A 383 1.20 -7.45 18.80
N ILE A 384 1.65 -6.36 19.43
CA ILE A 384 0.90 -5.10 19.45
C ILE A 384 0.85 -4.53 18.03
N LYS A 385 -0.37 -4.20 17.58
CA LYS A 385 -0.70 -3.48 16.36
C LYS A 385 -1.94 -2.62 16.61
N PRO A 386 -2.11 -1.47 15.91
CA PRO A 386 -1.13 -0.85 15.03
C PRO A 386 0.17 -0.49 15.77
N ASP A 387 1.25 -0.12 15.04
CA ASP A 387 2.48 0.35 15.66
C ASP A 387 2.32 1.79 16.17
N VAL A 388 1.77 2.67 15.34
CA VAL A 388 1.59 4.10 15.62
C VAL A 388 0.29 4.62 15.04
N MET A 389 -0.06 5.85 15.40
CA MET A 389 -1.27 6.54 14.96
C MET A 389 -0.92 7.84 14.23
N ALA A 390 -1.76 8.23 13.27
CA ALA A 390 -1.73 9.55 12.67
C ALA A 390 -3.16 10.02 12.33
N TYR A 391 -3.34 11.27 11.91
CA TYR A 391 -4.63 11.76 11.46
C TYR A 391 -5.15 10.96 10.28
N GLY A 392 -6.42 10.60 10.33
CA GLY A 392 -7.14 9.88 9.29
C GLY A 392 -8.64 10.07 9.41
N SER A 393 -9.10 10.92 10.32
CA SER A 393 -10.53 11.16 10.55
C SER A 393 -10.82 12.60 11.05
N PRO A 394 -10.93 13.58 10.15
CA PRO A 394 -10.55 13.52 8.74
C PRO A 394 -9.07 13.85 8.49
N THR A 395 -8.59 13.51 7.31
CA THR A 395 -7.35 14.02 6.73
C THR A 395 -7.66 14.90 5.53
N CYS A 396 -6.97 16.00 5.39
CA CYS A 396 -7.06 16.84 4.22
C CYS A 396 -6.23 16.24 3.07
N VAL A 397 -6.81 16.08 1.88
CA VAL A 397 -6.20 15.44 0.72
C VAL A 397 -6.53 16.18 -0.58
N ILE A 398 -5.75 15.97 -1.64
CA ILE A 398 -6.05 16.46 -2.99
C ILE A 398 -6.57 15.30 -3.84
N THR A 399 -7.79 15.43 -4.35
CA THR A 399 -8.43 14.41 -5.19
C THR A 399 -7.79 14.33 -6.58
N GLY A 400 -8.08 13.27 -7.32
CA GLY A 400 -7.70 13.15 -8.74
C GLY A 400 -8.28 14.24 -9.65
N ARG A 401 -9.20 15.05 -9.15
CA ARG A 401 -9.74 16.24 -9.85
C ARG A 401 -9.01 17.54 -9.49
N GLY A 402 -8.05 17.48 -8.57
CA GLY A 402 -7.32 18.65 -8.07
C GLY A 402 -8.05 19.44 -6.99
N SER A 403 -9.17 18.93 -6.46
CA SER A 403 -9.90 19.54 -5.36
C SER A 403 -9.30 19.08 -4.02
N ILE A 404 -9.14 19.98 -3.08
CA ILE A 404 -8.79 19.64 -1.69
C ILE A 404 -10.08 19.31 -0.94
N ILE A 405 -10.12 18.18 -0.27
CA ILE A 405 -11.26 17.73 0.53
C ILE A 405 -10.76 17.15 1.86
N ASN A 406 -11.67 17.00 2.80
CA ASN A 406 -11.46 16.17 3.97
C ASN A 406 -12.02 14.77 3.71
N ASP A 407 -11.22 13.74 3.95
CA ASP A 407 -11.64 12.35 3.77
C ASP A 407 -11.15 11.48 4.94
N ASN A 408 -11.72 10.28 5.08
CA ASN A 408 -11.48 9.38 6.20
C ASN A 408 -10.84 8.08 5.73
N GLY A 409 -9.83 7.62 6.46
CA GLY A 409 -9.18 6.34 6.18
C GLY A 409 -7.79 6.22 6.81
N THR A 410 -7.44 5.02 7.26
CA THR A 410 -6.06 4.68 7.63
C THR A 410 -5.12 4.81 6.44
N SER A 411 -5.66 4.75 5.22
CA SER A 411 -4.97 5.04 3.96
C SER A 411 -4.34 6.43 3.90
N PHE A 412 -4.87 7.40 4.64
CA PHE A 412 -4.34 8.76 4.73
C PHE A 412 -3.45 8.96 5.96
N SER A 413 -3.61 8.13 6.99
CA SER A 413 -2.72 8.12 8.15
C SER A 413 -1.33 7.56 7.81
N SER A 414 -1.29 6.48 7.04
CA SER A 414 -0.05 5.80 6.62
C SER A 414 0.93 6.74 5.90
N PRO A 415 0.53 7.47 4.86
CA PRO A 415 1.45 8.34 4.12
C PRO A 415 1.97 9.52 4.96
N LEU A 416 1.21 10.02 5.93
CA LEU A 416 1.73 11.04 6.86
C LEU A 416 2.94 10.51 7.63
N ILE A 417 2.88 9.27 8.12
CA ILE A 417 4.01 8.61 8.78
C ILE A 417 5.14 8.34 7.78
N ALA A 418 4.85 7.83 6.59
CA ALA A 418 5.85 7.51 5.58
C ALA A 418 6.66 8.75 5.15
N GLY A 419 6.00 9.87 4.89
CA GLY A 419 6.66 11.12 4.55
C GLY A 419 7.49 11.68 5.71
N MET A 420 6.96 11.65 6.94
CA MET A 420 7.73 12.08 8.11
C MET A 420 8.91 11.14 8.41
N VAL A 421 8.81 9.85 8.11
CA VAL A 421 9.95 8.91 8.14
C VAL A 421 11.04 9.36 7.15
N ALA A 422 10.67 9.82 5.95
CA ALA A 422 11.65 10.36 4.98
C ALA A 422 12.39 11.56 5.54
N CYS A 423 11.69 12.51 6.17
CA CYS A 423 12.29 13.68 6.82
C CYS A 423 13.22 13.28 7.98
N LEU A 424 12.77 12.37 8.84
CA LEU A 424 13.57 11.86 9.94
C LEU A 424 14.82 11.13 9.43
N TRP A 425 14.69 10.30 8.42
CA TRP A 425 15.83 9.54 7.88
C TRP A 425 16.78 10.39 7.05
N GLN A 426 16.30 11.49 6.44
CA GLN A 426 17.18 12.53 5.90
C GLN A 426 18.06 13.14 7.01
N ALA A 427 17.46 13.45 8.17
CA ALA A 427 18.14 14.03 9.31
C ALA A 427 19.10 13.05 10.03
N LEU A 428 18.87 11.74 9.89
CA LEU A 428 19.62 10.66 10.54
C LEU A 428 20.12 9.62 9.50
N PRO A 429 20.96 10.02 8.52
CA PRO A 429 21.29 9.21 7.36
C PRO A 429 22.05 7.91 7.67
N HIS A 430 22.66 7.82 8.85
CA HIS A 430 23.43 6.64 9.27
C HIS A 430 22.60 5.57 10.01
N LYS A 431 21.33 5.86 10.29
CA LYS A 431 20.44 4.89 10.93
C LYS A 431 19.94 3.85 9.93
N THR A 432 19.81 2.61 10.40
CA THR A 432 19.19 1.54 9.61
C THR A 432 17.67 1.65 9.60
N ALA A 433 17.00 0.95 8.67
CA ALA A 433 15.54 0.88 8.62
C ALA A 433 14.94 0.46 9.98
N LYS A 434 15.48 -0.61 10.58
CA LYS A 434 15.04 -1.09 11.91
C LYS A 434 15.25 -0.06 13.02
N GLN A 435 16.32 0.72 12.97
CA GLN A 435 16.56 1.79 13.94
C GLN A 435 15.56 2.94 13.76
N ILE A 436 15.24 3.32 12.53
CA ILE A 436 14.21 4.34 12.23
C ILE A 436 12.83 3.87 12.73
N ILE A 437 12.41 2.65 12.42
CA ILE A 437 11.17 2.07 12.93
C ILE A 437 11.10 2.14 14.45
N LYS A 438 12.19 1.74 15.13
CA LYS A 438 12.29 1.80 16.59
C LYS A 438 12.18 3.23 17.13
N LEU A 439 12.85 4.20 16.51
CA LEU A 439 12.80 5.60 16.93
C LEU A 439 11.39 6.18 16.81
N VAL A 440 10.67 5.87 15.73
CA VAL A 440 9.29 6.30 15.51
C VAL A 440 8.35 5.74 16.59
N ARG A 441 8.44 4.44 16.88
CA ARG A 441 7.67 3.82 17.98
C ARG A 441 7.97 4.46 19.33
N LEU A 442 9.25 4.63 19.68
CA LEU A 442 9.67 5.21 20.96
C LEU A 442 9.35 6.69 21.11
N ALA A 443 9.07 7.40 20.03
CA ALA A 443 8.63 8.80 20.06
C ALA A 443 7.11 8.96 20.27
N GLY A 444 6.35 7.87 20.21
CA GLY A 444 4.90 7.89 20.39
C GLY A 444 4.47 8.35 21.78
N ASN A 445 3.32 9.01 21.86
CA ASN A 445 2.77 9.54 23.13
C ASN A 445 2.18 8.45 24.04
N ASN A 446 2.01 7.22 23.55
CA ASN A 446 1.56 6.04 24.32
C ASN A 446 2.71 5.02 24.55
N GLN A 447 3.96 5.41 24.36
CA GLN A 447 5.12 4.50 24.34
C GLN A 447 5.39 3.78 25.67
N GLN A 448 4.90 4.31 26.81
CA GLN A 448 5.10 3.66 28.12
C GLN A 448 4.12 2.50 28.35
N HIS A 449 2.94 2.56 27.74
CA HIS A 449 1.87 1.57 27.87
C HIS A 449 1.24 1.28 26.53
N PRO A 450 2.02 0.76 25.55
CA PRO A 450 1.48 0.50 24.22
C PRO A 450 0.38 -0.56 24.28
N ASP A 451 -0.65 -0.37 23.47
CA ASP A 451 -1.84 -1.23 23.44
C ASP A 451 -2.26 -1.59 22.00
N ASN A 452 -3.31 -2.38 21.85
CA ASN A 452 -3.76 -2.87 20.55
C ASN A 452 -4.73 -1.94 19.82
N VAL A 453 -4.98 -0.74 20.34
CA VAL A 453 -5.84 0.29 19.73
C VAL A 453 -4.99 1.45 19.23
N PHE A 454 -4.10 1.97 20.07
CA PHE A 454 -3.25 3.12 19.77
C PHE A 454 -1.80 2.73 19.43
N GLY A 455 -1.41 1.49 19.63
CA GLY A 455 0.00 1.10 19.54
C GLY A 455 0.85 1.93 20.48
N TYR A 456 1.96 2.45 19.97
CA TYR A 456 2.82 3.39 20.69
C TYR A 456 2.29 4.83 20.65
N GLY A 457 1.13 5.07 20.03
CA GLY A 457 0.48 6.39 19.91
C GLY A 457 0.99 7.23 18.74
N VAL A 458 0.69 8.52 18.76
CA VAL A 458 1.13 9.48 17.75
C VAL A 458 2.59 9.81 17.96
N PRO A 459 3.48 9.58 16.97
CA PRO A 459 4.91 9.87 17.12
C PRO A 459 5.19 11.38 17.05
N ASP A 460 6.02 11.87 17.95
CA ASP A 460 6.65 13.19 17.86
C ASP A 460 7.97 13.05 17.08
N PHE A 461 7.98 13.49 15.82
CA PHE A 461 9.14 13.32 14.95
C PHE A 461 10.35 14.18 15.35
N TRP A 462 10.13 15.29 16.04
CA TRP A 462 11.22 16.05 16.62
C TRP A 462 11.90 15.31 17.79
N LYS A 463 11.10 14.71 18.67
CA LYS A 463 11.60 13.83 19.74
C LYS A 463 12.34 12.64 19.16
N ALA A 464 11.81 12.00 18.09
CA ALA A 464 12.48 10.90 17.39
C ALA A 464 13.88 11.33 16.89
N TYR A 465 13.95 12.51 16.26
CA TYR A 465 15.21 13.10 15.79
C TYR A 465 16.21 13.35 16.93
N GLN A 466 15.77 14.01 18.02
CA GLN A 466 16.62 14.27 19.17
C GLN A 466 17.17 12.98 19.79
N THR A 467 16.28 11.98 19.97
CA THR A 467 16.66 10.66 20.50
C THR A 467 17.64 9.96 19.56
N GLY A 468 17.35 9.95 18.26
CA GLY A 468 18.22 9.30 17.27
C GLY A 468 19.62 9.95 17.15
N LYS A 469 19.69 11.26 17.36
CA LYS A 469 20.97 12.00 17.40
C LYS A 469 21.78 11.69 18.66
N ALA A 470 21.14 11.45 19.79
CA ALA A 470 21.79 11.14 21.05
C ALA A 470 22.33 9.69 21.11
N ILE A 471 21.71 8.76 20.37
CA ILE A 471 22.15 7.37 20.28
C ILE A 471 23.18 7.26 19.15
N LYS A 472 24.43 6.97 19.48
CA LYS A 472 25.49 6.72 18.49
C LYS A 472 25.27 5.43 17.70
#